data_58af73db4b623613f4af3f4e53978d69
#
_entry.id   58af73db4b623613f4af3f4e53978d69
#
_cell.length_a   1.000
_cell.length_b   1.000
_cell.length_c   1.000
_cell.angle_alpha   90.00
_cell.angle_beta   90.00
_cell.angle_gamma   90.00
#
_symmetry.space_group_name_H-M   'P 1'
#
loop_
_entity.id
_entity.type
_entity.pdbx_description
1 polymer ?
#
loop_
_entity_poly.entity_id
_entity_poly.type
_entity_poly.pdbx_seq_one_letter_code
_entity_poly.pdbx_strand_id
1 'polypeptide(L)'
;MDRKIRVVQYGAGKMSRYLMRYVLEHGGELVGAFCRNKNHIGKDVSEIIGDGFPHVGVAVENSADTDRRMGELKPDVCIIATRSTVAELEDIFTICAKHGVNAITTCEEALYPWNSSPAITEKLDKLAKEGGCTLTGVGYCDLYWGTMVTNLAGSSHKITKIEGSSWYNVEDYGIALAEGHGAGLSIEEFNKTIGCYNETPSDEMKELVESGKYVPSYMWNQNGWLCSKMDLHITSQTQKCIPCVDSVDLKSETLGMVVKAGDATGMRAIVTTETEEGITLVAEC
;
A
#
# COMPACT_ATOMS: atom_id res chain seq x y z
N MET A 1 14.55 28.43 -16.50
CA MET A 1 13.95 27.15 -16.89
C MET A 1 14.03 26.29 -15.65
N ASP A 2 12.90 25.86 -15.13
CA ASP A 2 12.89 24.99 -13.99
C ASP A 2 13.44 23.62 -14.40
N ARG A 3 14.37 23.10 -13.62
CA ARG A 3 14.96 21.77 -13.82
C ARG A 3 13.85 20.71 -13.73
N LYS A 4 13.83 19.75 -14.66
CA LYS A 4 12.92 18.61 -14.58
C LYS A 4 13.20 17.77 -13.33
N ILE A 5 12.15 17.27 -12.71
CA ILE A 5 12.27 16.28 -11.63
C ILE A 5 12.73 14.95 -12.23
N ARG A 6 13.83 14.41 -11.70
CA ARG A 6 14.45 13.15 -12.13
C ARG A 6 13.87 12.00 -11.31
N VAL A 7 13.25 11.05 -11.99
CA VAL A 7 12.47 9.97 -11.38
C VAL A 7 13.08 8.62 -11.70
N VAL A 8 13.18 7.78 -10.69
CA VAL A 8 13.41 6.34 -10.84
C VAL A 8 12.12 5.61 -10.52
N GLN A 9 11.75 4.64 -11.36
CA GLN A 9 10.66 3.70 -11.10
C GLN A 9 11.21 2.38 -10.54
N TYR A 10 10.77 1.98 -9.36
CA TYR A 10 11.05 0.66 -8.78
C TYR A 10 9.81 -0.22 -8.81
N GLY A 11 9.89 -1.28 -9.60
CA GLY A 11 8.78 -2.10 -10.06
C GLY A 11 8.41 -1.78 -11.50
N ALA A 12 8.14 -2.82 -12.32
CA ALA A 12 7.69 -2.69 -13.70
C ALA A 12 6.46 -3.59 -13.94
N GLY A 13 5.53 -3.59 -12.98
CA GLY A 13 4.29 -4.34 -13.03
C GLY A 13 3.10 -3.53 -13.58
N LYS A 14 1.89 -4.05 -13.37
CA LYS A 14 0.63 -3.48 -13.87
C LYS A 14 0.45 -2.00 -13.46
N MET A 15 0.70 -1.66 -12.20
CA MET A 15 0.55 -0.27 -11.72
C MET A 15 1.65 0.65 -12.21
N SER A 16 2.88 0.16 -12.32
CA SER A 16 4.04 0.98 -12.73
C SER A 16 3.88 1.59 -14.12
N ARG A 17 3.13 0.94 -15.03
CA ARG A 17 2.85 1.49 -16.37
C ARG A 17 2.13 2.84 -16.30
N TYR A 18 1.16 2.97 -15.41
CA TYR A 18 0.41 4.22 -15.22
C TYR A 18 1.26 5.29 -14.56
N LEU A 19 2.10 4.90 -13.58
CA LEU A 19 2.98 5.82 -12.87
C LEU A 19 4.07 6.39 -13.80
N MET A 20 4.74 5.54 -14.57
CA MET A 20 5.74 5.97 -15.55
C MET A 20 5.13 6.88 -16.61
N ARG A 21 3.94 6.52 -17.12
CA ARG A 21 3.20 7.34 -18.08
C ARG A 21 2.88 8.72 -17.49
N TYR A 22 2.35 8.75 -16.27
CA TYR A 22 2.03 9.99 -15.56
C TYR A 22 3.26 10.90 -15.43
N VAL A 23 4.40 10.35 -14.99
CA VAL A 23 5.66 11.10 -14.87
C VAL A 23 6.05 11.77 -16.19
N LEU A 24 6.02 11.01 -17.27
CA LEU A 24 6.43 11.51 -18.61
C LEU A 24 5.45 12.54 -19.18
N GLU A 25 4.14 12.31 -19.01
CA GLU A 25 3.10 13.24 -19.49
C GLU A 25 3.05 14.56 -18.70
N HIS A 26 3.54 14.56 -17.44
CA HIS A 26 3.55 15.74 -16.57
C HIS A 26 4.93 16.42 -16.47
N GLY A 27 5.82 16.14 -17.44
CA GLY A 27 7.08 16.86 -17.59
C GLY A 27 8.21 16.40 -16.67
N GLY A 28 8.05 15.28 -15.96
CA GLY A 28 9.14 14.60 -15.26
C GLY A 28 10.12 13.95 -16.24
N GLU A 29 11.31 13.61 -15.76
CA GLU A 29 12.33 12.87 -16.49
C GLU A 29 12.50 11.50 -15.84
N LEU A 30 12.11 10.42 -16.54
CA LEU A 30 12.39 9.06 -16.08
C LEU A 30 13.84 8.73 -16.41
N VAL A 31 14.66 8.51 -15.36
CA VAL A 31 16.11 8.29 -15.51
C VAL A 31 16.54 6.85 -15.26
N GLY A 32 15.64 6.00 -14.78
CA GLY A 32 15.86 4.57 -14.56
C GLY A 32 14.58 3.84 -14.19
N ALA A 33 14.54 2.56 -14.47
CA ALA A 33 13.45 1.66 -14.09
C ALA A 33 14.02 0.30 -13.69
N PHE A 34 13.54 -0.28 -12.59
CA PHE A 34 14.10 -1.51 -12.01
C PHE A 34 13.01 -2.54 -11.73
N CYS A 35 13.28 -3.81 -12.00
CA CYS A 35 12.40 -4.91 -11.61
C CYS A 35 13.14 -6.24 -11.43
N ARG A 36 12.42 -7.24 -10.90
CA ARG A 36 12.90 -8.64 -10.79
C ARG A 36 12.46 -9.50 -11.97
N ASN A 37 11.47 -9.06 -12.74
CA ASN A 37 10.90 -9.85 -13.83
C ASN A 37 11.85 -9.88 -15.03
N LYS A 38 12.45 -11.03 -15.26
CA LYS A 38 13.39 -11.26 -16.38
C LYS A 38 12.79 -10.95 -17.76
N ASN A 39 11.47 -11.07 -17.93
CA ASN A 39 10.80 -10.78 -19.19
C ASN A 39 10.70 -9.28 -19.49
N HIS A 40 10.92 -8.43 -18.49
CA HIS A 40 10.89 -6.96 -18.64
C HIS A 40 12.29 -6.37 -18.70
N ILE A 41 13.30 -7.04 -18.13
CA ILE A 41 14.68 -6.54 -18.13
C ILE A 41 15.20 -6.40 -19.55
N GLY A 42 15.80 -5.24 -19.86
CA GLY A 42 16.32 -4.89 -21.18
C GLY A 42 15.30 -4.25 -22.12
N LYS A 43 14.00 -4.28 -21.81
CA LYS A 43 12.97 -3.58 -22.59
C LYS A 43 12.99 -2.09 -22.29
N ASP A 44 12.69 -1.28 -23.30
CA ASP A 44 12.42 0.13 -23.08
C ASP A 44 11.14 0.30 -22.24
N VAL A 45 11.12 1.30 -21.36
CA VAL A 45 9.94 1.55 -20.50
C VAL A 45 8.67 1.83 -21.30
N SER A 46 8.77 2.31 -22.55
CA SER A 46 7.61 2.46 -23.41
C SER A 46 6.90 1.15 -23.72
N GLU A 47 7.64 0.04 -23.78
CA GLU A 47 7.05 -1.32 -23.97
C GLU A 47 6.28 -1.76 -22.73
N ILE A 48 6.69 -1.33 -21.53
CA ILE A 48 5.97 -1.60 -20.28
C ILE A 48 4.72 -0.73 -20.15
N ILE A 49 4.83 0.54 -20.53
CA ILE A 49 3.70 1.48 -20.56
C ILE A 49 2.64 0.97 -21.55
N GLY A 50 3.08 0.49 -22.72
CA GLY A 50 2.19 -0.09 -23.73
C GLY A 50 1.41 0.97 -24.51
N ASP A 51 0.33 0.53 -25.18
CA ASP A 51 -0.61 1.37 -25.92
C ASP A 51 0.04 2.29 -26.99
N GLY A 52 1.17 1.82 -27.58
CA GLY A 52 1.91 2.59 -28.59
C GLY A 52 2.64 3.80 -28.03
N PHE A 53 2.96 3.81 -26.74
CA PHE A 53 3.68 4.92 -26.11
C PHE A 53 5.03 5.16 -26.81
N PRO A 54 5.43 6.43 -27.09
CA PRO A 54 6.67 6.74 -27.77
C PRO A 54 7.90 6.20 -27.02
N HIS A 55 8.92 5.77 -27.79
CA HIS A 55 10.19 5.32 -27.25
C HIS A 55 10.81 6.36 -26.31
N VAL A 56 11.20 5.93 -25.10
CA VAL A 56 11.70 6.82 -24.04
C VAL A 56 13.22 6.81 -23.96
N GLY A 57 13.86 5.71 -24.34
CA GLY A 57 15.32 5.53 -24.25
C GLY A 57 15.82 5.11 -22.86
N VAL A 58 14.94 4.64 -22.00
CA VAL A 58 15.25 4.12 -20.68
C VAL A 58 14.94 2.62 -20.64
N ALA A 59 15.97 1.79 -20.53
CA ALA A 59 15.81 0.36 -20.39
C ALA A 59 15.47 -0.02 -18.94
N VAL A 60 14.62 -1.03 -18.78
CA VAL A 60 14.35 -1.65 -17.46
C VAL A 60 15.57 -2.47 -17.04
N GLU A 61 16.12 -2.18 -15.89
CA GLU A 61 17.29 -2.84 -15.31
C GLU A 61 16.88 -3.86 -14.22
N ASN A 62 17.84 -4.72 -13.85
CA ASN A 62 17.62 -5.66 -12.74
C ASN A 62 17.60 -4.89 -11.40
N SER A 63 16.63 -5.18 -10.55
CA SER A 63 16.55 -4.57 -9.21
C SER A 63 17.75 -4.85 -8.31
N ALA A 64 18.55 -5.87 -8.59
CA ALA A 64 19.80 -6.12 -7.89
C ALA A 64 20.86 -5.01 -8.09
N ASP A 65 20.76 -4.23 -9.16
CA ASP A 65 21.64 -3.12 -9.47
C ASP A 65 21.21 -1.79 -8.85
N THR A 66 20.06 -1.75 -8.19
CA THR A 66 19.40 -0.50 -7.76
C THR A 66 20.30 0.37 -6.88
N ASP A 67 20.97 -0.20 -5.88
CA ASP A 67 21.83 0.57 -4.96
C ASP A 67 22.97 1.30 -5.72
N ARG A 68 23.69 0.58 -6.57
CA ARG A 68 24.73 1.17 -7.41
C ARG A 68 24.19 2.26 -8.34
N ARG A 69 23.10 1.94 -9.01
CA ARG A 69 22.50 2.84 -10.00
C ARG A 69 21.88 4.11 -9.38
N MET A 70 21.33 4.03 -8.16
CA MET A 70 20.86 5.21 -7.43
C MET A 70 22.00 6.22 -7.22
N GLY A 71 23.20 5.75 -6.86
CA GLY A 71 24.37 6.61 -6.72
C GLY A 71 24.85 7.24 -8.03
N GLU A 72 24.72 6.54 -9.17
CA GLU A 72 25.10 7.02 -10.48
C GLU A 72 24.04 7.99 -11.08
N LEU A 73 22.78 7.61 -11.00
CA LEU A 73 21.65 8.35 -11.59
C LEU A 73 21.30 9.61 -10.79
N LYS A 74 21.46 9.58 -9.47
CA LYS A 74 21.12 10.68 -8.55
C LYS A 74 19.73 11.25 -8.83
N PRO A 75 18.66 10.43 -8.74
CA PRO A 75 17.31 10.90 -8.95
C PRO A 75 16.85 11.80 -7.79
N ASP A 76 15.83 12.60 -8.03
CA ASP A 76 15.16 13.39 -6.99
C ASP A 76 14.17 12.54 -6.19
N VAL A 77 13.55 11.56 -6.88
CA VAL A 77 12.52 10.72 -6.28
C VAL A 77 12.53 9.30 -6.90
N CYS A 78 12.31 8.31 -6.05
CA CYS A 78 12.02 6.94 -6.43
C CYS A 78 10.53 6.66 -6.23
N ILE A 79 9.84 6.25 -7.30
CA ILE A 79 8.46 5.77 -7.21
C ILE A 79 8.49 4.25 -7.10
N ILE A 80 7.88 3.72 -6.04
CA ILE A 80 7.92 2.29 -5.71
C ILE A 80 6.51 1.69 -5.87
N ALA A 81 6.39 0.67 -6.72
CA ALA A 81 5.12 -0.04 -6.94
C ALA A 81 5.39 -1.56 -7.04
N THR A 82 5.59 -2.20 -5.89
CA THR A 82 5.99 -3.62 -5.84
C THR A 82 5.21 -4.46 -4.83
N ARG A 83 5.08 -4.01 -3.60
CA ARG A 83 4.56 -4.76 -2.46
C ARG A 83 3.65 -3.91 -1.60
N SER A 84 2.92 -4.55 -0.68
CA SER A 84 1.90 -3.91 0.16
C SER A 84 2.29 -3.77 1.62
N THR A 85 3.46 -4.30 2.05
CA THR A 85 3.95 -4.16 3.43
C THR A 85 5.27 -3.42 3.51
N VAL A 86 5.47 -2.67 4.59
CA VAL A 86 6.70 -1.90 4.83
C VAL A 86 7.89 -2.83 5.02
N ALA A 87 7.70 -3.99 5.63
CA ALA A 87 8.74 -4.99 5.80
C ALA A 87 9.31 -5.47 4.45
N GLU A 88 8.46 -5.63 3.43
CA GLU A 88 8.89 -6.02 2.09
C GLU A 88 9.58 -4.89 1.31
N LEU A 89 9.39 -3.64 1.74
CA LEU A 89 10.00 -2.44 1.15
C LEU A 89 11.22 -1.93 1.91
N GLU A 90 11.60 -2.56 3.02
CA GLU A 90 12.70 -2.10 3.89
C GLU A 90 14.00 -1.89 3.11
N ASP A 91 14.36 -2.83 2.23
CA ASP A 91 15.59 -2.75 1.43
C ASP A 91 15.60 -1.52 0.50
N ILE A 92 14.53 -1.32 -0.27
CA ILE A 92 14.47 -0.19 -1.21
C ILE A 92 14.37 1.15 -0.49
N PHE A 93 13.64 1.25 0.61
CA PHE A 93 13.60 2.44 1.43
C PHE A 93 14.99 2.77 2.04
N THR A 94 15.71 1.74 2.50
CA THR A 94 17.08 1.88 3.00
C THR A 94 18.03 2.38 1.91
N ILE A 95 17.91 1.86 0.67
CA ILE A 95 18.69 2.33 -0.48
C ILE A 95 18.36 3.80 -0.77
N CYS A 96 17.09 4.18 -0.82
CA CYS A 96 16.68 5.56 -1.04
C CYS A 96 17.26 6.50 0.02
N ALA A 97 17.12 6.15 1.30
CA ALA A 97 17.64 6.93 2.41
C ALA A 97 19.17 7.08 2.35
N LYS A 98 19.89 5.99 2.08
CA LYS A 98 21.35 5.98 1.92
C LYS A 98 21.84 6.98 0.86
N HIS A 99 21.08 7.16 -0.21
CA HIS A 99 21.43 8.06 -1.31
C HIS A 99 20.76 9.45 -1.22
N GLY A 100 20.01 9.72 -0.15
CA GLY A 100 19.28 10.99 0.02
C GLY A 100 18.16 11.18 -1.00
N VAL A 101 17.58 10.10 -1.52
CA VAL A 101 16.54 10.08 -2.54
C VAL A 101 15.17 9.99 -1.87
N ASN A 102 14.26 10.92 -2.20
CA ASN A 102 12.88 10.81 -1.73
C ASN A 102 12.22 9.56 -2.30
N ALA A 103 11.35 8.90 -1.53
CA ALA A 103 10.61 7.74 -2.00
C ALA A 103 9.11 7.92 -1.80
N ILE A 104 8.36 7.57 -2.84
CA ILE A 104 6.89 7.56 -2.85
C ILE A 104 6.45 6.14 -3.23
N THR A 105 5.61 5.52 -2.42
CA THR A 105 5.12 4.16 -2.70
C THR A 105 3.60 4.07 -2.72
N THR A 106 3.09 3.12 -3.51
CA THR A 106 1.68 2.71 -3.49
C THR A 106 1.40 1.62 -2.45
N CYS A 107 2.37 1.30 -1.60
CA CYS A 107 2.20 0.38 -0.48
C CYS A 107 1.18 0.94 0.52
N GLU A 108 0.08 0.24 0.73
CA GLU A 108 -1.01 0.70 1.58
C GLU A 108 -0.56 0.84 3.05
N GLU A 109 0.26 -0.08 3.55
CA GLU A 109 0.79 -0.01 4.91
C GLU A 109 1.64 1.24 5.15
N ALA A 110 2.40 1.69 4.14
CA ALA A 110 3.30 2.83 4.26
C ALA A 110 2.59 4.19 4.40
N LEU A 111 1.26 4.23 4.30
CA LEU A 111 0.47 5.43 4.55
C LEU A 111 0.66 5.95 5.98
N TYR A 112 0.55 5.05 6.97
CA TYR A 112 0.74 5.36 8.39
C TYR A 112 1.29 4.13 9.14
N PRO A 113 2.52 3.69 8.84
CA PRO A 113 3.06 2.43 9.34
C PRO A 113 3.39 2.45 10.85
N TRP A 114 3.36 3.60 11.49
CA TRP A 114 3.48 3.76 12.96
C TRP A 114 2.47 2.92 13.72
N ASN A 115 1.31 2.65 13.12
CA ASN A 115 0.20 1.95 13.73
C ASN A 115 0.20 0.43 13.50
N SER A 116 1.04 -0.08 12.58
CA SER A 116 1.11 -1.51 12.24
C SER A 116 2.51 -2.12 12.34
N SER A 117 3.55 -1.33 12.10
CA SER A 117 4.94 -1.79 12.06
C SER A 117 5.87 -0.75 12.70
N PRO A 118 5.68 -0.41 13.99
CA PRO A 118 6.39 0.70 14.64
C PRO A 118 7.91 0.53 14.63
N ALA A 119 8.43 -0.67 14.88
CA ALA A 119 9.88 -0.90 14.95
C ALA A 119 10.60 -0.66 13.60
N ILE A 120 10.04 -1.16 12.50
CA ILE A 120 10.59 -0.91 11.15
C ILE A 120 10.44 0.56 10.79
N THR A 121 9.30 1.15 11.12
CA THR A 121 9.00 2.56 10.84
C THR A 121 10.00 3.49 11.54
N GLU A 122 10.28 3.25 12.82
CA GLU A 122 11.26 4.01 13.59
C GLU A 122 12.67 3.92 13.00
N LYS A 123 13.06 2.72 12.56
CA LYS A 123 14.33 2.51 11.84
C LYS A 123 14.40 3.30 10.54
N LEU A 124 13.34 3.24 9.71
CA LEU A 124 13.28 3.93 8.42
C LEU A 124 13.20 5.45 8.59
N ASP A 125 12.45 5.94 9.57
CA ASP A 125 12.39 7.36 9.91
C ASP A 125 13.76 7.92 10.29
N LYS A 126 14.52 7.19 11.11
CA LYS A 126 15.90 7.55 11.46
C LYS A 126 16.78 7.63 10.21
N LEU A 127 16.75 6.61 9.36
CA LEU A 127 17.53 6.58 8.11
C LEU A 127 17.15 7.73 7.17
N ALA A 128 15.85 8.03 7.03
CA ALA A 128 15.37 9.13 6.21
C ALA A 128 15.87 10.49 6.73
N LYS A 129 15.86 10.71 8.05
CA LYS A 129 16.39 11.92 8.69
C LYS A 129 17.91 12.04 8.47
N GLU A 130 18.66 10.96 8.62
CA GLU A 130 20.10 10.92 8.37
C GLU A 130 20.43 11.18 6.89
N GLY A 131 19.63 10.62 5.97
CA GLY A 131 19.79 10.81 4.53
C GLY A 131 19.25 12.13 4.01
N GLY A 132 18.50 12.90 4.81
CA GLY A 132 17.89 14.17 4.41
C GLY A 132 16.80 13.99 3.34
N CYS A 133 16.06 12.89 3.38
CA CYS A 133 15.00 12.57 2.42
C CYS A 133 13.66 12.27 3.10
N THR A 134 12.61 12.14 2.28
CA THR A 134 11.25 11.77 2.71
C THR A 134 10.91 10.38 2.16
N LEU A 135 10.41 9.50 3.04
CA LEU A 135 9.83 8.21 2.67
C LEU A 135 8.34 8.27 2.96
N THR A 136 7.46 7.99 2.00
CA THR A 136 6.02 8.12 2.18
C THR A 136 5.20 7.12 1.37
N GLY A 137 4.12 6.65 1.94
CA GLY A 137 3.02 5.99 1.22
C GLY A 137 2.03 7.05 0.74
N VAL A 138 1.45 6.84 -0.43
CA VAL A 138 0.44 7.71 -1.03
C VAL A 138 -0.55 6.90 -1.85
N GLY A 139 -1.68 7.51 -2.18
CA GLY A 139 -2.66 6.95 -3.11
C GLY A 139 -4.09 7.22 -2.66
N TYR A 140 -4.96 6.25 -2.93
CA TYR A 140 -6.38 6.33 -2.62
C TYR A 140 -6.66 6.64 -1.13
N CYS A 141 -5.97 5.94 -0.23
CA CYS A 141 -6.15 6.14 1.22
C CYS A 141 -5.78 7.55 1.66
N ASP A 142 -4.68 8.09 1.12
CA ASP A 142 -4.24 9.46 1.41
C ASP A 142 -5.25 10.51 0.92
N LEU A 143 -5.64 10.42 -0.33
CA LEU A 143 -6.52 11.41 -0.94
C LEU A 143 -7.94 11.34 -0.36
N TYR A 144 -8.55 10.17 -0.35
CA TYR A 144 -9.96 10.00 0.01
C TYR A 144 -10.15 10.10 1.52
N TRP A 145 -9.59 9.16 2.27
CA TRP A 145 -9.80 9.10 3.71
C TRP A 145 -9.11 10.24 4.46
N GLY A 146 -7.81 10.38 4.26
CA GLY A 146 -7.01 11.33 5.02
C GLY A 146 -7.30 12.79 4.68
N THR A 147 -7.61 13.10 3.43
CA THR A 147 -7.83 14.49 3.02
C THR A 147 -9.30 14.84 2.98
N MET A 148 -10.13 14.08 2.26
CA MET A 148 -11.55 14.42 2.12
C MET A 148 -12.32 14.23 3.43
N VAL A 149 -12.12 13.11 4.13
CA VAL A 149 -12.82 12.81 5.39
C VAL A 149 -12.44 13.80 6.47
N THR A 150 -11.15 14.15 6.61
CA THR A 150 -10.72 15.16 7.61
C THR A 150 -11.26 16.54 7.31
N ASN A 151 -11.35 16.95 6.03
CA ASN A 151 -11.95 18.22 5.66
C ASN A 151 -13.46 18.26 5.97
N LEU A 152 -14.18 17.16 5.73
CA LEU A 152 -15.60 17.05 6.08
C LEU A 152 -15.79 17.07 7.61
N ALA A 153 -14.97 16.33 8.35
CA ALA A 153 -14.97 16.33 9.80
C ALA A 153 -14.74 17.74 10.37
N GLY A 154 -13.75 18.47 9.83
CA GLY A 154 -13.45 19.85 10.23
C GLY A 154 -14.60 20.85 9.99
N SER A 155 -15.56 20.52 9.13
CA SER A 155 -16.76 21.33 8.89
C SER A 155 -17.92 21.03 9.86
N SER A 156 -17.79 19.99 10.69
CA SER A 156 -18.83 19.53 11.61
C SER A 156 -18.72 20.21 12.97
N HIS A 157 -19.86 20.59 13.55
CA HIS A 157 -19.90 21.22 14.88
C HIS A 157 -19.56 20.22 16.00
N LYS A 158 -20.01 18.97 15.85
CA LYS A 158 -19.76 17.88 16.79
C LYS A 158 -19.68 16.56 16.04
N ILE A 159 -18.65 15.79 16.31
CA ILE A 159 -18.45 14.46 15.76
C ILE A 159 -18.56 13.44 16.90
N THR A 160 -19.29 12.38 16.68
CA THR A 160 -19.38 11.23 17.59
C THR A 160 -18.94 9.93 16.92
N LYS A 161 -19.01 9.89 15.58
CA LYS A 161 -18.62 8.73 14.78
C LYS A 161 -18.13 9.18 13.41
N ILE A 162 -17.09 8.53 12.91
CA ILE A 162 -16.64 8.57 11.52
C ILE A 162 -16.76 7.16 10.97
N GLU A 163 -17.56 6.96 9.95
CA GLU A 163 -17.79 5.65 9.36
C GLU A 163 -17.70 5.76 7.84
N GLY A 164 -16.95 4.85 7.24
CA GLY A 164 -16.81 4.80 5.81
C GLY A 164 -16.44 3.43 5.30
N SER A 165 -16.86 3.14 4.07
CA SER A 165 -16.55 1.90 3.38
C SER A 165 -16.07 2.16 1.97
N SER A 166 -15.24 1.26 1.47
CA SER A 166 -14.79 1.23 0.08
C SER A 166 -14.87 -0.19 -0.47
N TRP A 167 -15.14 -0.28 -1.76
CA TRP A 167 -15.30 -1.56 -2.43
C TRP A 167 -14.52 -1.57 -3.73
N TYR A 168 -13.84 -2.65 -4.00
CA TYR A 168 -13.14 -2.86 -5.26
C TYR A 168 -13.15 -4.33 -5.66
N ASN A 169 -12.93 -4.59 -6.93
CA ASN A 169 -12.86 -5.94 -7.46
C ASN A 169 -11.42 -6.44 -7.39
N VAL A 170 -11.16 -7.52 -6.64
CA VAL A 170 -9.82 -8.12 -6.49
C VAL A 170 -9.23 -8.59 -7.82
N GLU A 171 -10.06 -8.93 -8.81
CA GLU A 171 -9.62 -9.31 -10.17
C GLU A 171 -8.82 -8.20 -10.87
N ASP A 172 -9.07 -6.93 -10.54
CA ASP A 172 -8.43 -5.80 -11.22
C ASP A 172 -6.99 -5.55 -10.76
N TYR A 173 -6.60 -6.10 -9.60
CA TYR A 173 -5.32 -5.78 -8.96
C TYR A 173 -4.22 -6.84 -9.14
N GLY A 174 -4.57 -8.11 -9.20
CA GLY A 174 -3.64 -9.21 -9.45
C GLY A 174 -3.57 -10.24 -8.32
N ILE A 175 -2.82 -11.33 -8.59
CA ILE A 175 -2.85 -12.56 -7.79
C ILE A 175 -2.49 -12.35 -6.31
N ALA A 176 -1.47 -11.57 -6.02
CA ALA A 176 -1.01 -11.36 -4.64
C ALA A 176 -2.08 -10.71 -3.76
N LEU A 177 -2.86 -9.79 -4.34
CA LEU A 177 -3.96 -9.13 -3.62
C LEU A 177 -5.15 -10.08 -3.48
N ALA A 178 -5.51 -10.80 -4.54
CA ALA A 178 -6.62 -11.77 -4.50
C ALA A 178 -6.36 -12.87 -3.45
N GLU A 179 -5.16 -13.45 -3.44
CA GLU A 179 -4.75 -14.45 -2.44
C GLU A 179 -4.72 -13.85 -1.02
N GLY A 180 -4.16 -12.66 -0.85
CA GLY A 180 -4.12 -11.96 0.45
C GLY A 180 -5.50 -11.63 1.02
N HIS A 181 -6.53 -11.52 0.16
CA HIS A 181 -7.93 -11.32 0.56
C HIS A 181 -8.70 -12.64 0.65
N GLY A 182 -8.04 -13.78 0.52
CA GLY A 182 -8.62 -15.10 0.68
C GLY A 182 -9.53 -15.53 -0.46
N ALA A 183 -9.44 -14.90 -1.63
CA ALA A 183 -10.21 -15.31 -2.79
C ALA A 183 -9.85 -16.74 -3.22
N GLY A 184 -10.86 -17.58 -3.41
CA GLY A 184 -10.70 -19.00 -3.77
C GLY A 184 -10.61 -19.96 -2.57
N LEU A 185 -10.57 -19.45 -1.34
CA LEU A 185 -10.57 -20.29 -0.14
C LEU A 185 -11.98 -20.77 0.22
N SER A 186 -12.09 -21.97 0.75
CA SER A 186 -13.30 -22.40 1.46
C SER A 186 -13.52 -21.53 2.71
N ILE A 187 -14.76 -21.43 3.20
CA ILE A 187 -15.06 -20.65 4.41
C ILE A 187 -14.27 -21.16 5.63
N GLU A 188 -14.06 -22.47 5.73
CA GLU A 188 -13.25 -23.06 6.81
C GLU A 188 -11.80 -22.59 6.74
N GLU A 189 -11.18 -22.67 5.55
CA GLU A 189 -9.79 -22.22 5.34
C GLU A 189 -9.66 -20.70 5.52
N PHE A 190 -10.63 -19.91 5.03
CA PHE A 190 -10.67 -18.48 5.25
C PHE A 190 -10.67 -18.13 6.74
N ASN A 191 -11.56 -18.73 7.52
CA ASN A 191 -11.64 -18.48 8.96
C ASN A 191 -10.37 -18.92 9.70
N LYS A 192 -9.71 -19.97 9.24
CA LYS A 192 -8.47 -20.49 9.82
C LYS A 192 -7.24 -19.64 9.49
N THR A 193 -7.21 -18.97 8.33
CA THR A 193 -6.03 -18.25 7.84
C THR A 193 -6.20 -16.74 7.90
N ILE A 194 -7.30 -16.20 7.40
CA ILE A 194 -7.58 -14.77 7.33
C ILE A 194 -8.37 -14.29 8.55
N GLY A 195 -9.41 -15.02 8.92
CA GLY A 195 -10.30 -14.68 10.03
C GLY A 195 -9.84 -15.15 11.42
N CYS A 196 -8.65 -15.74 11.52
CA CYS A 196 -8.18 -16.38 12.77
C CYS A 196 -7.99 -15.41 13.95
N TYR A 197 -7.91 -14.12 13.68
CA TYR A 197 -7.78 -13.07 14.71
C TYR A 197 -9.06 -12.26 14.95
N ASN A 198 -10.20 -12.65 14.38
CA ASN A 198 -11.44 -11.87 14.42
C ASN A 198 -11.98 -11.58 15.83
N GLU A 199 -11.71 -12.45 16.78
CA GLU A 199 -12.23 -12.32 18.17
C GLU A 199 -11.10 -12.00 19.17
N THR A 200 -9.93 -11.61 18.68
CA THR A 200 -8.79 -11.25 19.53
C THR A 200 -9.11 -9.97 20.31
N PRO A 201 -8.96 -9.95 21.64
CA PRO A 201 -9.11 -8.75 22.44
C PRO A 201 -8.14 -7.63 22.00
N SER A 202 -8.55 -6.38 22.18
CA SER A 202 -7.78 -5.22 21.71
C SER A 202 -6.34 -5.18 22.23
N ASP A 203 -6.12 -5.46 23.51
CA ASP A 203 -4.78 -5.46 24.11
C ASP A 203 -3.89 -6.55 23.50
N GLU A 204 -4.42 -7.75 23.33
CA GLU A 204 -3.72 -8.87 22.68
C GLU A 204 -3.45 -8.57 21.21
N MET A 205 -4.42 -7.99 20.51
CA MET A 205 -4.24 -7.56 19.10
C MET A 205 -3.12 -6.54 19.00
N LYS A 206 -3.06 -5.59 19.89
CA LYS A 206 -1.99 -4.60 19.94
C LYS A 206 -0.62 -5.24 20.11
N GLU A 207 -0.47 -6.21 21.03
CA GLU A 207 0.78 -6.94 21.23
C GLU A 207 1.18 -7.74 19.97
N LEU A 208 0.23 -8.37 19.28
CA LEU A 208 0.49 -9.10 18.03
C LEU A 208 1.00 -8.17 16.93
N VAL A 209 0.40 -7.00 16.78
CA VAL A 209 0.78 -5.99 15.78
C VAL A 209 2.16 -5.39 16.13
N GLU A 210 2.37 -4.94 17.36
CA GLU A 210 3.63 -4.34 17.80
C GLU A 210 4.81 -5.32 17.71
N SER A 211 4.57 -6.60 17.96
CA SER A 211 5.58 -7.66 17.82
C SER A 211 5.82 -8.12 16.39
N GLY A 212 5.07 -7.62 15.42
CA GLY A 212 5.15 -8.01 14.00
C GLY A 212 4.64 -9.43 13.71
N LYS A 213 3.94 -10.06 14.64
CA LYS A 213 3.33 -11.38 14.45
C LYS A 213 2.06 -11.34 13.61
N TYR A 214 1.44 -10.19 13.51
CA TYR A 214 0.26 -9.95 12.69
C TYR A 214 0.35 -8.61 11.99
N VAL A 215 0.07 -8.59 10.69
CA VAL A 215 -0.07 -7.37 9.91
C VAL A 215 -1.54 -7.18 9.58
N PRO A 216 -2.21 -6.17 10.16
CA PRO A 216 -3.62 -5.91 9.92
C PRO A 216 -3.85 -5.36 8.52
N SER A 217 -5.13 -5.26 8.11
CA SER A 217 -5.50 -4.60 6.86
C SER A 217 -5.10 -3.11 6.88
N TYR A 218 -4.98 -2.51 5.71
CA TYR A 218 -4.63 -1.08 5.62
C TYR A 218 -5.67 -0.14 6.27
N MET A 219 -6.91 -0.60 6.51
CA MET A 219 -7.92 0.12 7.30
C MET A 219 -7.48 0.38 8.74
N TRP A 220 -6.63 -0.48 9.29
CA TRP A 220 -6.00 -0.28 10.59
C TRP A 220 -5.14 0.99 10.61
N ASN A 221 -4.26 1.12 9.64
CA ASN A 221 -3.41 2.30 9.50
C ASN A 221 -4.22 3.53 9.10
N GLN A 222 -5.27 3.35 8.31
CA GLN A 222 -6.17 4.40 7.91
C GLN A 222 -6.82 5.09 9.13
N ASN A 223 -7.36 4.30 10.06
CA ASN A 223 -7.93 4.84 11.30
C ASN A 223 -6.86 5.50 12.17
N GLY A 224 -5.66 4.88 12.30
CA GLY A 224 -4.55 5.47 13.04
C GLY A 224 -4.13 6.83 12.48
N TRP A 225 -4.08 6.93 11.15
CA TRP A 225 -3.74 8.19 10.49
C TRP A 225 -4.81 9.27 10.69
N LEU A 226 -6.10 8.92 10.56
CA LEU A 226 -7.20 9.84 10.86
C LEU A 226 -7.12 10.34 12.32
N CYS A 227 -6.90 9.43 13.27
CA CYS A 227 -6.71 9.82 14.65
C CYS A 227 -5.54 10.80 14.82
N SER A 228 -4.38 10.50 14.23
CA SER A 228 -3.22 11.39 14.27
C SER A 228 -3.49 12.76 13.64
N LYS A 229 -4.22 12.83 12.52
CA LYS A 229 -4.56 14.10 11.86
C LYS A 229 -5.57 14.93 12.65
N MET A 230 -6.41 14.30 13.44
CA MET A 230 -7.48 14.96 14.21
C MET A 230 -7.13 15.13 15.68
N ASP A 231 -5.92 14.80 16.10
CA ASP A 231 -5.45 14.82 17.48
C ASP A 231 -6.34 13.97 18.41
N LEU A 232 -6.69 12.77 17.97
CA LEU A 232 -7.47 11.79 18.69
C LEU A 232 -6.56 10.71 19.29
N HIS A 233 -6.85 10.29 20.53
CA HIS A 233 -6.06 9.33 21.28
C HIS A 233 -6.77 7.97 21.28
N ILE A 234 -6.16 6.98 20.64
CA ILE A 234 -6.72 5.63 20.49
C ILE A 234 -6.71 4.91 21.85
N THR A 235 -7.86 4.45 22.31
CA THR A 235 -8.01 3.60 23.51
C THR A 235 -8.10 2.13 23.16
N SER A 236 -8.75 1.79 22.04
CA SER A 236 -8.81 0.43 21.54
C SER A 236 -8.93 0.40 20.03
N GLN A 237 -8.40 -0.67 19.44
CA GLN A 237 -8.53 -0.91 18.01
C GLN A 237 -8.71 -2.41 17.77
N THR A 238 -9.70 -2.78 16.97
CA THR A 238 -10.01 -4.18 16.65
C THR A 238 -10.26 -4.31 15.16
N GLN A 239 -10.01 -5.51 14.62
CA GLN A 239 -10.26 -5.85 13.24
C GLN A 239 -11.08 -7.12 13.12
N LYS A 240 -12.02 -7.14 12.18
CA LYS A 240 -12.78 -8.32 11.79
C LYS A 240 -12.72 -8.50 10.28
N CYS A 241 -12.26 -9.68 9.84
CA CYS A 241 -12.26 -10.07 8.43
C CYS A 241 -13.39 -11.06 8.17
N ILE A 242 -14.29 -10.73 7.24
CA ILE A 242 -15.46 -11.53 6.88
C ILE A 242 -15.30 -11.96 5.42
N PRO A 243 -15.50 -13.27 5.07
CA PRO A 243 -15.43 -13.68 3.69
C PRO A 243 -16.59 -13.09 2.89
N CYS A 244 -16.30 -12.53 1.71
CA CYS A 244 -17.30 -12.25 0.70
C CYS A 244 -17.59 -13.54 -0.06
N VAL A 245 -18.86 -13.84 -0.32
CA VAL A 245 -19.29 -15.08 -1.01
C VAL A 245 -20.28 -14.76 -2.11
N ASP A 246 -20.33 -15.59 -3.14
CA ASP A 246 -21.34 -15.53 -4.18
C ASP A 246 -22.19 -16.82 -4.20
N SER A 247 -23.39 -16.74 -4.73
CA SER A 247 -24.31 -17.85 -4.89
C SER A 247 -24.10 -18.67 -6.16
N VAL A 248 -23.16 -18.24 -7.04
CA VAL A 248 -22.82 -18.88 -8.30
C VAL A 248 -21.32 -19.10 -8.41
N ASP A 249 -20.92 -20.05 -9.26
CA ASP A 249 -19.54 -20.27 -9.61
C ASP A 249 -19.00 -19.06 -10.38
N LEU A 250 -17.85 -18.51 -9.98
CA LEU A 250 -17.20 -17.37 -10.61
C LEU A 250 -15.84 -17.79 -11.19
N LYS A 251 -15.62 -17.46 -12.47
CA LYS A 251 -14.31 -17.65 -13.10
C LYS A 251 -13.37 -16.50 -12.70
N SER A 252 -12.27 -16.83 -12.03
CA SER A 252 -11.18 -15.89 -11.77
C SER A 252 -10.08 -16.11 -12.82
N GLU A 253 -9.81 -15.08 -13.61
CA GLU A 253 -8.67 -15.08 -14.54
C GLU A 253 -7.38 -14.79 -13.81
N THR A 254 -7.44 -13.97 -12.77
CA THR A 254 -6.30 -13.62 -11.91
C THR A 254 -5.76 -14.84 -11.17
N LEU A 255 -6.64 -15.66 -10.59
CA LEU A 255 -6.25 -16.90 -9.88
C LEU A 255 -6.09 -18.09 -10.83
N GLY A 256 -6.58 -17.99 -12.08
CA GLY A 256 -6.56 -19.10 -13.05
C GLY A 256 -7.48 -20.27 -12.67
N MET A 257 -8.54 -20.03 -11.87
CA MET A 257 -9.44 -21.05 -11.35
C MET A 257 -10.91 -20.62 -11.38
N VAL A 258 -11.79 -21.55 -11.03
CA VAL A 258 -13.20 -21.26 -10.76
C VAL A 258 -13.40 -21.27 -9.26
N VAL A 259 -13.76 -20.12 -8.68
CA VAL A 259 -14.21 -19.99 -7.30
C VAL A 259 -15.62 -20.55 -7.20
N LYS A 260 -15.83 -21.52 -6.35
CA LYS A 260 -17.13 -22.20 -6.25
C LYS A 260 -18.15 -21.36 -5.49
N ALA A 261 -19.41 -21.56 -5.81
CA ALA A 261 -20.52 -20.97 -5.07
C ALA A 261 -20.38 -21.30 -3.57
N GLY A 262 -20.40 -20.27 -2.72
CA GLY A 262 -20.23 -20.41 -1.28
C GLY A 262 -18.78 -20.36 -0.79
N ASP A 263 -17.78 -20.41 -1.64
CA ASP A 263 -16.38 -20.14 -1.30
C ASP A 263 -16.11 -18.63 -1.26
N ALA A 264 -15.01 -18.23 -0.63
CA ALA A 264 -14.65 -16.82 -0.52
C ALA A 264 -14.23 -16.24 -1.88
N THR A 265 -14.84 -15.14 -2.28
CA THR A 265 -14.46 -14.34 -3.47
C THR A 265 -13.54 -13.18 -3.12
N GLY A 266 -13.29 -12.98 -1.84
CA GLY A 266 -12.49 -11.92 -1.25
C GLY A 266 -12.85 -11.75 0.21
N MET A 267 -12.43 -10.62 0.81
CA MET A 267 -12.76 -10.33 2.21
C MET A 267 -13.37 -8.94 2.35
N ARG A 268 -14.10 -8.77 3.44
CA ARG A 268 -14.54 -7.51 4.00
C ARG A 268 -13.81 -7.32 5.32
N ALA A 269 -12.84 -6.43 5.35
CA ALA A 269 -12.12 -6.05 6.57
C ALA A 269 -12.81 -4.85 7.22
N ILE A 270 -13.19 -4.98 8.48
CA ILE A 270 -13.81 -3.93 9.28
C ILE A 270 -12.88 -3.62 10.45
N VAL A 271 -12.41 -2.38 10.54
CA VAL A 271 -11.60 -1.90 11.66
C VAL A 271 -12.41 -0.89 12.46
N THR A 272 -12.57 -1.18 13.75
CA THR A 272 -13.21 -0.28 14.71
C THR A 272 -12.15 0.27 15.66
N THR A 273 -12.14 1.59 15.81
CA THR A 273 -11.21 2.33 16.67
C THR A 273 -12.01 3.22 17.62
N GLU A 274 -11.78 3.05 18.91
CA GLU A 274 -12.35 3.92 19.96
C GLU A 274 -11.30 4.92 20.45
N THR A 275 -11.73 6.12 20.80
CA THR A 275 -10.83 7.18 21.25
C THR A 275 -11.21 7.73 22.62
N GLU A 276 -10.24 8.36 23.32
CA GLU A 276 -10.46 9.03 24.61
C GLU A 276 -11.49 10.17 24.49
N GLU A 277 -11.57 10.81 23.33
CA GLU A 277 -12.49 11.90 23.03
C GLU A 277 -13.93 11.41 22.80
N GLY A 278 -14.17 10.10 22.87
CA GLY A 278 -15.48 9.49 22.68
C GLY A 278 -15.95 9.48 21.23
N ILE A 279 -15.01 9.53 20.28
CA ILE A 279 -15.27 9.40 18.85
C ILE A 279 -14.91 7.97 18.41
N THR A 280 -15.85 7.29 17.77
CA THR A 280 -15.63 5.97 17.18
C THR A 280 -15.32 6.11 15.69
N LEU A 281 -14.25 5.48 15.21
CA LEU A 281 -13.94 5.39 13.78
C LEU A 281 -14.19 3.96 13.31
N VAL A 282 -14.93 3.80 12.21
CA VAL A 282 -15.17 2.52 11.56
C VAL A 282 -14.76 2.64 10.09
N ALA A 283 -13.71 1.95 9.73
CA ALA A 283 -13.26 1.86 8.35
C ALA A 283 -13.46 0.43 7.82
N GLU A 284 -14.03 0.34 6.64
CA GLU A 284 -14.37 -0.93 6.00
C GLU A 284 -13.86 -0.97 4.56
N CYS A 285 -13.31 -2.12 4.16
CA CYS A 285 -12.94 -2.39 2.79
C CYS A 285 -13.13 -3.85 2.41
#